data_2e3ab5649dcc872fea23d9d32faa30b2
#
_entry.id   2e3ab5649dcc872fea23d9d32faa30b2
#
_cell.length_a   1.000
_cell.length_b   1.000
_cell.length_c   1.000
_cell.angle_alpha   90.00
_cell.angle_beta   90.00
_cell.angle_gamma   90.00
#
_symmetry.space_group_name_H-M   'P 1'
#
loop_
_entity.id
_entity.type
_entity.pdbx_description
1 polymer ?
#
loop_
_entity_poly.entity_id
_entity_poly.type
_entity_poly.pdbx_seq_one_letter_code
_entity_poly.pdbx_strand_id
1 'polypeptide(L)'
;MPKLDRRSWCFVCALALAALAASASDATAQQPAQAKPPVVAPRAPRAGEKGGPGLALLARKALAVPFEGEQVVDNAVVLVKDGKIEAIGPARTTTIPAGYEIQNLGDKWIMPGMVDLHTHIGGSYDINDMVYEVNPGLRVSTSVIPKNEALKLDLASGVTTVLFIPGSGVNMSGQGVLIKTGHEHYEEALVRAPGSLKIAQAGNPERWVMGVGRSFMNWNLREMLTRGMAYGKKWMEFEKGAGPKPERLFDLDVFPELAAKRTQVSTHTQMFQVVLKTITMLRIEFGLDCYIDHGEMAGYRAAELARDNGVPAIIGPREVEVPTAQFIQWTGANPEALLGIGAEYQKRGVKMIGFNTDAPVIPAEELQLQAGMAGHYGMDFSNLEGVRGLTIVPAKTAGIDKRVGSLEPGKDADIIVISGDPADPRQWVEKVLSDGKWVYDTNKERRLW
;
A
#
# COMPACT_ATOMS: atom_id res chain seq x y z
N MET A 1 -13.50 43.54 12.60
CA MET A 1 -12.95 42.23 12.13
C MET A 1 -11.64 42.51 11.43
N PRO A 2 -10.47 42.21 12.02
CA PRO A 2 -9.20 42.43 11.38
C PRO A 2 -8.86 41.22 10.47
N LYS A 3 -8.35 41.54 9.29
CA LYS A 3 -7.88 40.59 8.29
C LYS A 3 -6.62 39.87 8.81
N LEU A 4 -6.67 38.57 8.95
CA LEU A 4 -5.50 37.73 9.24
C LEU A 4 -4.62 37.60 7.99
N ASP A 5 -3.38 38.05 8.14
CA ASP A 5 -2.33 38.03 7.13
C ASP A 5 -1.80 36.59 6.92
N ARG A 6 -1.74 36.18 5.65
CA ARG A 6 -1.33 34.82 5.20
C ARG A 6 0.18 34.55 5.31
N ARG A 7 0.94 35.33 6.07
CA ARG A 7 2.42 35.22 6.12
C ARG A 7 2.99 34.49 7.34
N SER A 8 2.17 33.93 8.21
CA SER A 8 2.66 33.37 9.50
C SER A 8 2.90 31.86 9.52
N TRP A 9 2.82 31.16 8.40
CA TRP A 9 2.98 29.68 8.36
C TRP A 9 4.33 29.18 7.85
N CYS A 10 5.26 30.09 7.46
CA CYS A 10 6.59 29.70 6.94
C CYS A 10 7.76 29.82 7.93
N PHE A 11 7.53 30.06 9.22
CA PHE A 11 8.64 30.38 10.16
C PHE A 11 8.93 29.33 11.23
N VAL A 12 8.37 28.12 11.19
CA VAL A 12 8.63 27.08 12.22
C VAL A 12 9.62 26.00 11.76
N CYS A 13 9.99 25.96 10.48
CA CYS A 13 10.94 24.93 9.97
C CYS A 13 12.39 25.39 9.79
N ALA A 14 12.75 26.63 10.17
CA ALA A 14 14.08 27.18 9.84
C ALA A 14 15.02 27.44 11.04
N LEU A 15 14.74 26.95 12.25
CA LEU A 15 15.54 27.29 13.45
C LEU A 15 16.04 26.08 14.26
N ALA A 16 16.28 24.94 13.64
CA ALA A 16 16.89 23.78 14.33
C ALA A 16 18.21 23.27 13.69
N LEU A 17 18.87 24.04 12.84
CA LEU A 17 20.09 23.61 12.11
C LEU A 17 21.30 24.52 12.29
N ALA A 18 21.44 25.18 13.43
CA ALA A 18 22.64 26.01 13.68
C ALA A 18 23.09 25.95 15.15
N ALA A 19 23.48 24.78 15.66
CA ALA A 19 24.35 24.69 16.84
C ALA A 19 24.82 23.23 17.04
N LEU A 20 25.79 22.77 16.27
CA LEU A 20 26.67 21.62 16.63
C LEU A 20 27.80 21.52 15.56
N ALA A 21 28.64 22.52 15.54
CA ALA A 21 29.89 22.45 14.84
C ALA A 21 31.00 22.90 15.80
N ALA A 22 31.53 21.97 16.56
CA ALA A 22 32.92 22.04 17.07
C ALA A 22 33.30 20.71 17.72
N SER A 23 34.40 20.14 17.25
CA SER A 23 35.23 19.11 17.88
C SER A 23 34.80 17.65 17.74
N ALA A 24 35.31 16.99 16.70
CA ALA A 24 35.93 15.67 16.81
C ALA A 24 36.88 15.50 15.60
N SER A 25 38.15 15.58 15.84
CA SER A 25 39.23 15.25 14.93
C SER A 25 39.33 13.74 14.74
N ASP A 26 39.56 13.35 13.50
CA ASP A 26 40.27 12.19 12.99
C ASP A 26 40.10 10.81 13.64
N ALA A 27 39.31 9.97 12.93
CA ALA A 27 39.69 8.58 12.65
C ALA A 27 38.79 8.01 11.56
N THR A 28 38.98 8.41 10.31
CA THR A 28 38.45 7.66 9.15
C THR A 28 39.32 6.42 8.94
N ALA A 29 39.06 5.34 9.69
CA ALA A 29 39.44 4.02 9.24
C ALA A 29 38.54 3.67 8.05
N GLN A 30 39.03 3.91 6.84
CA GLN A 30 38.45 3.34 5.63
C GLN A 30 38.47 1.83 5.76
N GLN A 31 37.30 1.23 6.04
CA GLN A 31 37.13 -0.20 5.83
C GLN A 31 37.45 -0.47 4.35
N PRO A 32 38.30 -1.47 4.03
CA PRO A 32 38.55 -1.84 2.63
C PRO A 32 37.21 -2.20 2.01
N ALA A 33 36.90 -1.56 0.88
CA ALA A 33 35.72 -1.86 0.08
C ALA A 33 35.68 -3.35 -0.16
N GLN A 34 34.72 -4.06 0.41
CA GLN A 34 34.52 -5.48 0.13
C GLN A 34 34.26 -5.59 -1.37
N ALA A 35 35.13 -6.31 -2.07
CA ALA A 35 34.96 -6.57 -3.50
C ALA A 35 33.59 -7.19 -3.72
N LYS A 36 32.73 -6.54 -4.50
CA LYS A 36 31.42 -7.07 -4.86
C LYS A 36 31.60 -8.46 -5.48
N PRO A 37 30.92 -9.52 -5.00
CA PRO A 37 31.03 -10.82 -5.62
C PRO A 37 30.65 -10.71 -7.10
N PRO A 38 31.35 -11.41 -8.00
CA PRO A 38 31.05 -11.39 -9.43
C PRO A 38 29.63 -11.86 -9.68
N VAL A 39 28.90 -11.19 -10.56
CA VAL A 39 27.61 -11.68 -11.05
C VAL A 39 27.89 -12.97 -11.84
N VAL A 40 27.36 -14.10 -11.36
CA VAL A 40 27.56 -15.39 -12.02
C VAL A 40 26.80 -15.38 -13.35
N ALA A 41 27.48 -15.69 -14.46
CA ALA A 41 26.83 -15.77 -15.75
C ALA A 41 25.73 -16.88 -15.72
N PRO A 42 24.56 -16.59 -16.33
CA PRO A 42 23.49 -17.58 -16.38
C PRO A 42 23.92 -18.83 -17.12
N ARG A 43 23.34 -19.99 -16.76
CA ARG A 43 23.56 -21.23 -17.47
C ARG A 43 23.02 -21.11 -18.90
N ALA A 44 23.83 -21.41 -19.89
CA ALA A 44 23.37 -21.41 -21.27
C ALA A 44 22.19 -22.38 -21.48
N PRO A 45 21.22 -22.03 -22.37
CA PRO A 45 20.12 -22.92 -22.73
C PRO A 45 20.65 -24.26 -23.24
N ARG A 46 19.97 -25.37 -22.95
CA ARG A 46 20.30 -26.65 -23.48
C ARG A 46 19.92 -26.71 -24.96
N ALA A 47 20.78 -27.32 -25.78
CA ALA A 47 20.47 -27.54 -27.19
C ALA A 47 19.18 -28.37 -27.34
N GLY A 48 18.19 -27.83 -28.08
CA GLY A 48 16.91 -28.51 -28.34
C GLY A 48 15.72 -28.01 -27.48
N GLU A 49 15.91 -27.12 -26.49
CA GLU A 49 14.80 -26.48 -25.77
C GLU A 49 14.07 -25.49 -26.70
N LYS A 50 12.79 -25.77 -26.99
CA LYS A 50 11.91 -24.82 -27.68
C LYS A 50 11.36 -23.82 -26.68
N GLY A 51 11.93 -22.59 -26.61
CA GLY A 51 11.42 -21.48 -25.86
C GLY A 51 10.62 -20.56 -26.76
N GLY A 52 9.55 -19.96 -26.22
CA GLY A 52 8.87 -18.81 -26.85
C GLY A 52 9.54 -17.48 -26.45
N PRO A 53 9.14 -16.37 -27.06
CA PRO A 53 9.62 -15.06 -26.65
C PRO A 53 9.33 -14.83 -25.17
N GLY A 54 10.33 -14.44 -24.41
CA GLY A 54 10.26 -14.15 -22.99
C GLY A 54 11.40 -13.23 -22.58
N LEU A 55 11.38 -12.76 -21.35
CA LEU A 55 12.40 -11.87 -20.78
C LEU A 55 13.07 -12.56 -19.60
N ALA A 56 14.39 -12.57 -19.56
CA ALA A 56 15.20 -13.03 -18.44
C ALA A 56 15.93 -11.85 -17.81
N LEU A 57 15.57 -11.49 -16.57
CA LEU A 57 16.21 -10.44 -15.80
C LEU A 57 17.29 -11.06 -14.90
N LEU A 58 18.53 -10.63 -15.05
CA LEU A 58 19.64 -11.02 -14.21
C LEU A 58 19.98 -9.87 -13.29
N ALA A 59 19.91 -10.10 -11.99
CA ALA A 59 20.18 -9.07 -10.98
C ALA A 59 21.13 -9.60 -9.90
N ARG A 60 21.87 -8.69 -9.27
CA ARG A 60 22.72 -9.05 -8.13
C ARG A 60 21.89 -9.66 -6.98
N LYS A 61 20.68 -9.16 -6.77
CA LYS A 61 19.78 -9.62 -5.71
C LYS A 61 18.32 -9.44 -6.13
N ALA A 62 17.49 -10.43 -5.82
CA ALA A 62 16.05 -10.31 -5.87
C ALA A 62 15.47 -10.43 -4.46
N LEU A 63 14.69 -9.43 -4.05
CA LEU A 63 13.86 -9.50 -2.86
C LEU A 63 12.53 -10.12 -3.28
N ALA A 64 12.43 -11.45 -3.19
CA ALA A 64 11.26 -12.18 -3.68
C ALA A 64 10.03 -11.98 -2.80
N VAL A 65 10.23 -11.84 -1.50
CA VAL A 65 9.27 -11.59 -0.42
C VAL A 65 7.95 -12.34 -0.52
N PRO A 66 7.96 -13.67 -0.77
CA PRO A 66 6.74 -14.45 -0.68
C PRO A 66 6.16 -14.37 0.73
N PHE A 67 4.89 -14.71 0.89
CA PHE A 67 4.30 -14.71 2.23
C PHE A 67 4.99 -15.74 3.15
N GLU A 68 5.33 -16.89 2.59
CA GLU A 68 6.11 -17.96 3.22
C GLU A 68 7.22 -18.42 2.25
N GLY A 69 8.41 -18.75 2.76
CA GLY A 69 9.53 -19.24 1.97
C GLY A 69 10.72 -18.31 1.90
N GLU A 70 11.59 -18.53 0.91
CA GLU A 70 12.83 -17.78 0.75
C GLU A 70 12.56 -16.34 0.33
N GLN A 71 13.03 -15.40 1.15
CA GLN A 71 12.74 -13.97 0.96
C GLN A 71 13.70 -13.30 -0.03
N VAL A 72 14.91 -13.82 -0.17
CA VAL A 72 16.00 -13.19 -0.93
C VAL A 72 16.69 -14.21 -1.81
N VAL A 73 16.92 -13.88 -3.07
CA VAL A 73 17.70 -14.68 -4.00
C VAL A 73 18.92 -13.86 -4.44
N ASP A 74 20.13 -14.32 -4.08
CA ASP A 74 21.37 -13.69 -4.52
C ASP A 74 21.75 -14.16 -5.93
N ASN A 75 22.32 -13.24 -6.75
CA ASN A 75 22.62 -13.49 -8.17
C ASN A 75 21.42 -14.12 -8.88
N ALA A 76 20.32 -13.41 -8.84
CA ALA A 76 19.01 -13.90 -9.26
C ALA A 76 18.81 -13.87 -10.78
N VAL A 77 18.05 -14.85 -11.25
CA VAL A 77 17.38 -14.82 -12.56
C VAL A 77 15.88 -14.83 -12.32
N VAL A 78 15.17 -13.89 -12.93
CA VAL A 78 13.71 -13.89 -13.00
C VAL A 78 13.31 -14.07 -14.46
N LEU A 79 12.53 -15.10 -14.73
CA LEU A 79 11.97 -15.38 -16.05
C LEU A 79 10.56 -14.82 -16.12
N VAL A 80 10.31 -14.03 -17.16
CA VAL A 80 9.01 -13.41 -17.43
C VAL A 80 8.52 -13.84 -18.79
N LYS A 81 7.28 -14.31 -18.87
CA LYS A 81 6.62 -14.71 -20.12
C LYS A 81 5.13 -14.36 -20.06
N ASP A 82 4.58 -13.86 -21.14
CA ASP A 82 3.16 -13.52 -21.29
C ASP A 82 2.64 -12.66 -20.12
N GLY A 83 3.46 -11.68 -19.69
CA GLY A 83 3.12 -10.77 -18.60
C GLY A 83 3.21 -11.36 -17.18
N LYS A 84 3.66 -12.62 -17.06
CA LYS A 84 3.75 -13.35 -15.78
C LYS A 84 5.19 -13.71 -15.44
N ILE A 85 5.44 -13.83 -14.13
CA ILE A 85 6.66 -14.47 -13.63
C ILE A 85 6.54 -15.97 -13.90
N GLU A 86 7.46 -16.52 -14.66
CA GLU A 86 7.51 -17.96 -14.95
C GLU A 86 8.37 -18.70 -13.93
N ALA A 87 9.51 -18.12 -13.58
CA ALA A 87 10.42 -18.69 -12.59
C ALA A 87 11.29 -17.61 -11.94
N ILE A 88 11.76 -17.89 -10.73
CA ILE A 88 12.79 -17.12 -10.04
C ILE A 88 13.75 -18.09 -9.35
N GLY A 89 15.03 -17.78 -9.35
CA GLY A 89 16.03 -18.57 -8.65
C GLY A 89 17.45 -18.06 -8.88
N PRO A 90 18.46 -18.68 -8.22
CA PRO A 90 19.87 -18.33 -8.43
C PRO A 90 20.32 -18.61 -9.87
N ALA A 91 21.10 -17.70 -10.45
CA ALA A 91 21.58 -17.81 -11.83
C ALA A 91 22.34 -19.11 -12.12
N ARG A 92 23.01 -19.68 -11.13
CA ARG A 92 23.77 -20.94 -11.25
C ARG A 92 22.90 -22.18 -11.46
N THR A 93 21.62 -22.13 -11.05
CA THR A 93 20.70 -23.26 -11.09
C THR A 93 19.47 -23.02 -11.97
N THR A 94 19.16 -21.75 -12.29
CA THR A 94 18.00 -21.40 -13.12
C THR A 94 18.39 -21.43 -14.59
N THR A 95 17.77 -22.32 -15.34
CA THR A 95 18.00 -22.41 -16.79
C THR A 95 17.16 -21.39 -17.52
N ILE A 96 17.78 -20.56 -18.37
CA ILE A 96 17.08 -19.62 -19.22
C ILE A 96 16.72 -20.37 -20.52
N PRO A 97 15.43 -20.45 -20.90
CA PRO A 97 15.02 -21.10 -22.13
C PRO A 97 15.55 -20.40 -23.39
N ALA A 98 15.74 -21.15 -24.49
CA ALA A 98 16.15 -20.55 -25.73
C ALA A 98 15.11 -19.55 -26.26
N GLY A 99 15.59 -18.43 -26.82
CA GLY A 99 14.73 -17.38 -27.37
C GLY A 99 14.28 -16.30 -26.35
N TYR A 100 14.71 -16.42 -25.11
CA TYR A 100 14.50 -15.33 -24.13
C TYR A 100 15.45 -14.18 -24.42
N GLU A 101 14.92 -12.95 -24.34
CA GLU A 101 15.75 -11.76 -24.25
C GLU A 101 16.41 -11.71 -22.87
N ILE A 102 17.72 -11.58 -22.84
CA ILE A 102 18.49 -11.54 -21.58
C ILE A 102 18.87 -10.10 -21.29
N GLN A 103 18.37 -9.58 -20.18
CA GLN A 103 18.75 -8.27 -19.66
C GLN A 103 19.57 -8.43 -18.38
N ASN A 104 20.87 -8.15 -18.49
CA ASN A 104 21.76 -8.16 -17.33
C ASN A 104 21.73 -6.78 -16.66
N LEU A 105 21.17 -6.73 -15.46
CA LEU A 105 21.03 -5.53 -14.65
C LEU A 105 22.29 -5.23 -13.80
N GLY A 106 23.32 -6.06 -13.90
CA GLY A 106 24.58 -5.86 -13.19
C GLY A 106 24.45 -5.96 -11.68
N ASP A 107 24.80 -4.91 -10.99
CA ASP A 107 24.78 -4.83 -9.52
C ASP A 107 23.44 -4.37 -8.91
N LYS A 108 22.42 -4.20 -9.73
CA LYS A 108 21.10 -3.75 -9.30
C LYS A 108 20.34 -4.82 -8.52
N TRP A 109 19.40 -4.37 -7.73
CA TRP A 109 18.45 -5.21 -7.04
C TRP A 109 17.09 -5.13 -7.73
N ILE A 110 16.30 -6.19 -7.58
CA ILE A 110 14.92 -6.24 -8.04
C ILE A 110 14.00 -6.65 -6.91
N MET A 111 12.80 -6.12 -6.91
CA MET A 111 11.74 -6.50 -5.98
C MET A 111 10.36 -6.38 -6.67
N PRO A 112 9.28 -6.90 -6.05
CA PRO A 112 7.93 -6.67 -6.55
C PRO A 112 7.62 -5.18 -6.58
N GLY A 113 6.73 -4.78 -7.47
CA GLY A 113 6.15 -3.45 -7.42
C GLY A 113 5.42 -3.20 -6.10
N MET A 114 5.51 -1.98 -5.59
CA MET A 114 4.88 -1.57 -4.34
C MET A 114 3.37 -1.39 -4.53
N VAL A 115 2.63 -1.55 -3.43
CA VAL A 115 1.17 -1.48 -3.38
C VAL A 115 0.75 -0.45 -2.33
N ASP A 116 0.08 0.63 -2.75
CA ASP A 116 -0.52 1.61 -1.84
C ASP A 116 -2.03 1.37 -1.72
N LEU A 117 -2.51 1.08 -0.51
CA LEU A 117 -3.94 0.82 -0.25
C LEU A 117 -4.73 2.06 0.16
N HIS A 118 -4.12 3.26 0.09
CA HIS A 118 -4.82 4.49 0.43
C HIS A 118 -4.32 5.67 -0.40
N THR A 119 -4.96 5.89 -1.53
CA THR A 119 -4.65 7.06 -2.36
C THR A 119 -5.90 7.70 -2.95
N HIS A 120 -5.84 9.02 -3.18
CA HIS A 120 -6.90 9.82 -3.77
C HIS A 120 -6.49 10.45 -5.10
N ILE A 121 -5.36 10.02 -5.69
CA ILE A 121 -4.78 10.65 -6.88
C ILE A 121 -5.08 9.91 -8.19
N GLY A 122 -5.85 8.83 -8.16
CA GLY A 122 -6.18 8.03 -9.35
C GLY A 122 -7.09 8.72 -10.38
N GLY A 123 -7.62 9.89 -10.05
CA GLY A 123 -8.56 10.64 -10.89
C GLY A 123 -8.36 12.15 -10.81
N SER A 124 -9.43 12.89 -11.07
CA SER A 124 -9.52 14.33 -10.86
C SER A 124 -9.94 14.68 -9.42
N TYR A 125 -10.25 15.95 -9.15
CA TYR A 125 -10.57 16.46 -7.79
C TYR A 125 -11.80 15.84 -7.12
N ASP A 126 -12.63 15.08 -7.83
CA ASP A 126 -13.89 14.54 -7.31
C ASP A 126 -13.69 13.30 -6.43
N ILE A 127 -13.01 13.48 -5.32
CA ILE A 127 -12.76 12.42 -4.33
C ILE A 127 -13.79 12.40 -3.19
N ASN A 128 -14.56 13.49 -3.01
CA ASN A 128 -15.56 13.59 -1.95
C ASN A 128 -16.90 14.04 -2.51
N ASP A 129 -17.87 13.15 -2.51
CA ASP A 129 -19.28 13.51 -2.64
C ASP A 129 -19.87 13.67 -1.23
N MET A 130 -20.19 14.91 -0.85
CA MET A 130 -20.64 15.27 0.50
C MET A 130 -22.13 15.62 0.56
N VAL A 131 -22.94 15.13 -0.39
CA VAL A 131 -24.38 15.38 -0.38
C VAL A 131 -25.09 14.56 0.68
N TYR A 132 -24.69 13.32 0.86
CA TYR A 132 -25.21 12.43 1.89
C TYR A 132 -24.07 11.87 2.75
N GLU A 133 -24.40 11.52 4.00
CA GLU A 133 -23.43 10.88 4.92
C GLU A 133 -23.13 9.42 4.57
N VAL A 134 -24.01 8.75 3.83
CA VAL A 134 -23.88 7.32 3.50
C VAL A 134 -24.17 7.10 2.02
N ASN A 135 -23.14 6.73 1.27
CA ASN A 135 -23.14 6.63 -0.19
C ASN A 135 -22.56 5.28 -0.69
N PRO A 136 -23.03 4.11 -0.25
CA PRO A 136 -22.37 2.84 -0.62
C PRO A 136 -22.46 2.50 -2.10
N GLY A 137 -23.40 3.11 -2.84
CA GLY A 137 -23.57 2.92 -4.28
C GLY A 137 -22.66 3.76 -5.17
N LEU A 138 -22.02 4.82 -4.64
CA LEU A 138 -21.11 5.68 -5.41
C LEU A 138 -19.79 4.95 -5.72
N ARG A 139 -19.20 5.27 -6.87
CA ARG A 139 -18.00 4.56 -7.38
C ARG A 139 -17.00 5.55 -7.96
N VAL A 140 -15.79 5.59 -7.40
CA VAL A 140 -14.69 6.43 -7.94
C VAL A 140 -14.15 5.90 -9.28
N SER A 141 -14.49 4.68 -9.67
CA SER A 141 -14.07 4.13 -10.97
C SER A 141 -14.50 4.99 -12.16
N THR A 142 -15.54 5.81 -11.99
CA THR A 142 -16.03 6.75 -13.03
C THR A 142 -15.11 7.95 -13.24
N SER A 143 -14.21 8.25 -12.30
CA SER A 143 -13.28 9.38 -12.35
C SER A 143 -11.82 8.95 -12.57
N VAL A 144 -11.55 7.67 -12.81
CA VAL A 144 -10.17 7.16 -13.02
C VAL A 144 -9.56 7.75 -14.29
N ILE A 145 -8.35 8.28 -14.16
CA ILE A 145 -7.51 8.79 -15.25
C ILE A 145 -6.18 8.03 -15.21
N PRO A 146 -6.02 6.92 -15.97
CA PRO A 146 -4.82 6.07 -15.87
C PRO A 146 -3.51 6.78 -16.19
N LYS A 147 -3.55 7.79 -17.08
CA LYS A 147 -2.40 8.65 -17.45
C LYS A 147 -2.26 9.90 -16.58
N ASN A 148 -2.83 9.94 -15.40
CA ASN A 148 -2.69 11.03 -14.45
C ASN A 148 -1.20 11.27 -14.12
N GLU A 149 -0.77 12.53 -14.09
CA GLU A 149 0.64 12.88 -13.80
C GLU A 149 1.09 12.41 -12.41
N ALA A 150 0.20 12.43 -11.42
CA ALA A 150 0.51 11.92 -10.10
C ALA A 150 0.75 10.38 -10.11
N LEU A 151 -0.04 9.62 -10.87
CA LEU A 151 0.20 8.18 -11.05
C LEU A 151 1.51 7.88 -11.81
N LYS A 152 2.01 8.81 -12.63
CA LYS A 152 3.34 8.66 -13.25
C LYS A 152 4.47 8.84 -12.23
N LEU A 153 4.31 9.73 -11.26
CA LEU A 153 5.25 9.87 -10.16
C LEU A 153 5.25 8.62 -9.28
N ASP A 154 4.07 8.09 -8.96
CA ASP A 154 3.93 6.80 -8.28
C ASP A 154 4.68 5.69 -8.99
N LEU A 155 4.43 5.55 -10.30
CA LEU A 155 5.12 4.56 -11.13
C LEU A 155 6.64 4.73 -11.08
N ALA A 156 7.12 5.98 -11.20
CA ALA A 156 8.55 6.29 -11.17
C ALA A 156 9.20 5.96 -9.82
N SER A 157 8.45 6.04 -8.73
CA SER A 157 8.90 5.62 -7.39
C SER A 157 8.80 4.10 -7.16
N GLY A 158 8.13 3.37 -8.07
CA GLY A 158 7.97 1.92 -7.98
C GLY A 158 6.63 1.46 -7.42
N VAL A 159 5.68 2.35 -7.19
CA VAL A 159 4.30 1.97 -6.83
C VAL A 159 3.57 1.52 -8.09
N THR A 160 3.33 0.22 -8.23
CA THR A 160 2.72 -0.38 -9.42
C THR A 160 1.23 -0.67 -9.28
N THR A 161 0.71 -0.69 -8.06
CA THR A 161 -0.70 -0.95 -7.77
C THR A 161 -1.19 -0.02 -6.69
N VAL A 162 -2.33 0.62 -6.92
CA VAL A 162 -2.96 1.52 -5.96
C VAL A 162 -4.42 1.18 -5.74
N LEU A 163 -4.89 1.38 -4.52
CA LEU A 163 -6.31 1.44 -4.21
C LEU A 163 -6.75 2.92 -4.23
N PHE A 164 -7.33 3.33 -5.35
CA PHE A 164 -7.95 4.64 -5.47
C PHE A 164 -9.32 4.61 -4.79
N ILE A 165 -9.49 5.42 -3.76
CA ILE A 165 -10.68 5.46 -2.90
C ILE A 165 -11.29 6.86 -2.85
N PRO A 166 -12.61 6.97 -2.59
CA PRO A 166 -13.20 8.26 -2.27
C PRO A 166 -12.63 8.78 -0.96
N GLY A 167 -12.65 10.10 -0.79
CA GLY A 167 -12.14 10.76 0.41
C GLY A 167 -12.95 10.47 1.65
N SER A 168 -12.43 10.89 2.80
CA SER A 168 -13.02 10.67 4.11
C SER A 168 -13.98 11.81 4.55
N GLY A 169 -14.60 12.52 3.58
CA GLY A 169 -15.45 13.69 3.86
C GLY A 169 -16.76 13.34 4.56
N VAL A 170 -17.28 12.14 4.35
CA VAL A 170 -18.53 11.64 4.91
C VAL A 170 -18.33 10.25 5.53
N ASN A 171 -19.34 9.79 6.26
CA ASN A 171 -19.27 8.57 7.06
C ASN A 171 -19.09 7.28 6.24
N MET A 172 -19.74 7.18 5.06
CA MET A 172 -19.54 6.11 4.08
C MET A 172 -19.48 6.72 2.69
N SER A 173 -18.28 6.81 2.11
CA SER A 173 -18.03 7.62 0.93
C SER A 173 -18.26 6.90 -0.38
N GLY A 174 -18.32 5.56 -0.38
CA GLY A 174 -18.54 4.77 -1.59
C GLY A 174 -17.42 3.78 -1.90
N GLN A 175 -17.42 3.31 -3.14
CA GLN A 175 -16.58 2.20 -3.59
C GLN A 175 -15.29 2.73 -4.22
N GLY A 176 -14.16 2.23 -3.71
CA GLY A 176 -12.84 2.38 -4.33
C GLY A 176 -12.63 1.40 -5.49
N VAL A 177 -11.52 1.57 -6.19
CA VAL A 177 -11.06 0.71 -7.27
C VAL A 177 -9.57 0.41 -7.13
N LEU A 178 -9.19 -0.85 -7.31
CA LEU A 178 -7.79 -1.27 -7.41
C LEU A 178 -7.36 -1.19 -8.87
N ILE A 179 -6.32 -0.43 -9.14
CA ILE A 179 -5.75 -0.24 -10.47
C ILE A 179 -4.23 -0.36 -10.45
N LYS A 180 -3.65 -0.75 -11.58
CA LYS A 180 -2.21 -0.67 -11.83
C LYS A 180 -1.86 0.72 -12.36
N THR A 181 -0.66 1.18 -12.01
CA THR A 181 -0.04 2.35 -12.61
C THR A 181 0.64 1.98 -13.93
N GLY A 182 0.94 2.97 -14.79
CA GLY A 182 1.69 2.73 -16.03
C GLY A 182 0.89 2.23 -17.22
N HIS A 183 -0.41 2.03 -17.10
CA HIS A 183 -1.31 1.68 -18.20
C HIS A 183 -1.96 2.92 -18.83
N GLU A 184 -2.37 2.80 -20.10
CA GLU A 184 -3.01 3.89 -20.84
C GLU A 184 -4.53 3.91 -20.70
N HIS A 185 -5.13 2.74 -20.56
CA HIS A 185 -6.58 2.54 -20.56
C HIS A 185 -7.05 1.94 -19.25
N TYR A 186 -8.26 2.32 -18.83
CA TYR A 186 -8.87 1.84 -17.59
C TYR A 186 -8.99 0.32 -17.54
N GLU A 187 -9.38 -0.30 -18.64
CA GLU A 187 -9.59 -1.76 -18.76
C GLU A 187 -8.28 -2.54 -18.54
N GLU A 188 -7.16 -1.97 -18.99
CA GLU A 188 -5.82 -2.56 -18.79
C GLU A 188 -5.33 -2.35 -17.36
N ALA A 189 -5.60 -1.16 -16.80
CA ALA A 189 -5.21 -0.82 -15.43
C ALA A 189 -6.02 -1.56 -14.38
N LEU A 190 -7.24 -2.01 -14.69
CA LEU A 190 -8.17 -2.55 -13.71
C LEU A 190 -7.67 -3.86 -13.09
N VAL A 191 -7.48 -3.84 -11.77
CA VAL A 191 -7.19 -5.03 -10.97
C VAL A 191 -8.48 -5.61 -10.38
N ARG A 192 -9.31 -4.75 -9.75
CA ARG A 192 -10.60 -5.14 -9.16
C ARG A 192 -11.50 -3.92 -8.93
N ALA A 193 -12.79 -4.06 -9.27
CA ALA A 193 -13.88 -3.16 -8.91
C ALA A 193 -15.10 -3.97 -8.45
N PRO A 194 -15.65 -3.68 -7.24
CA PRO A 194 -15.19 -2.71 -6.27
C PRO A 194 -13.84 -3.10 -5.62
N GLY A 195 -12.96 -2.12 -5.45
CA GLY A 195 -11.67 -2.29 -4.77
C GLY A 195 -11.83 -2.37 -3.25
N SER A 196 -12.74 -1.55 -2.70
CA SER A 196 -13.12 -1.53 -1.29
C SER A 196 -14.43 -0.76 -1.13
N LEU A 197 -15.03 -0.82 0.08
CA LEU A 197 -16.01 0.16 0.55
C LEU A 197 -15.32 1.11 1.53
N LYS A 198 -15.29 2.42 1.23
CA LYS A 198 -14.66 3.44 2.08
C LYS A 198 -15.59 3.91 3.19
N ILE A 199 -15.08 3.87 4.42
CA ILE A 199 -15.76 4.33 5.64
C ILE A 199 -14.84 5.30 6.40
N ALA A 200 -15.42 6.36 6.97
CA ALA A 200 -14.77 7.23 7.94
C ALA A 200 -15.64 7.36 9.19
N GLN A 201 -15.06 7.09 10.36
CA GLN A 201 -15.80 7.04 11.63
C GLN A 201 -15.48 8.20 12.57
N ALA A 202 -14.54 9.05 12.19
CA ALA A 202 -14.14 10.25 12.93
C ALA A 202 -13.30 11.18 12.05
N GLY A 203 -12.90 12.30 12.61
CA GLY A 203 -11.98 13.25 11.99
C GLY A 203 -12.66 14.15 10.96
N ASN A 204 -12.50 13.84 9.69
CA ASN A 204 -12.99 14.70 8.61
C ASN A 204 -14.50 14.90 8.61
N PRO A 205 -15.37 13.85 8.76
CA PRO A 205 -16.81 14.07 8.82
C PRO A 205 -17.25 14.95 9.99
N GLU A 206 -16.51 14.94 11.12
CA GLU A 206 -16.80 15.78 12.28
C GLU A 206 -16.51 17.27 12.04
N ARG A 207 -15.60 17.57 11.10
CA ARG A 207 -15.08 18.94 10.90
C ARG A 207 -15.62 19.62 9.66
N TRP A 208 -15.96 18.82 8.63
CA TRP A 208 -16.36 19.34 7.34
C TRP A 208 -17.87 19.61 7.31
N VAL A 209 -18.41 19.74 6.15
CA VAL A 209 -19.70 20.31 5.81
C VAL A 209 -20.84 19.99 6.79
N MET A 210 -20.95 18.75 7.26
CA MET A 210 -22.09 18.29 8.06
C MET A 210 -21.88 18.41 9.58
N GLY A 211 -20.63 18.37 10.04
CA GLY A 211 -20.30 18.49 11.45
C GLY A 211 -20.93 17.39 12.32
N VAL A 212 -21.02 16.16 11.81
CA VAL A 212 -21.70 15.05 12.48
C VAL A 212 -20.87 14.49 13.63
N GLY A 213 -21.51 14.15 14.72
CA GLY A 213 -20.85 13.54 15.88
C GLY A 213 -20.63 12.03 15.71
N ARG A 214 -19.64 11.47 16.41
CA ARG A 214 -19.29 10.04 16.37
C ARG A 214 -20.44 9.11 16.75
N SER A 215 -21.30 9.53 17.68
CA SER A 215 -22.47 8.74 18.07
C SER A 215 -23.41 8.53 16.89
N PHE A 216 -23.69 9.61 16.14
CA PHE A 216 -24.49 9.54 14.91
C PHE A 216 -23.81 8.64 13.87
N MET A 217 -22.52 8.86 13.59
CA MET A 217 -21.79 8.06 12.60
C MET A 217 -21.79 6.56 12.95
N ASN A 218 -21.59 6.20 14.21
CA ASN A 218 -21.64 4.80 14.63
C ASN A 218 -23.02 4.18 14.46
N TRP A 219 -24.08 4.91 14.80
CA TRP A 219 -25.46 4.46 14.58
C TRP A 219 -25.75 4.30 13.09
N ASN A 220 -25.43 5.30 12.30
CA ASN A 220 -25.67 5.36 10.86
C ASN A 220 -24.96 4.22 10.10
N LEU A 221 -23.70 3.96 10.43
CA LEU A 221 -22.98 2.79 9.88
C LEU A 221 -23.64 1.47 10.23
N ARG A 222 -24.02 1.28 11.49
CA ARG A 222 -24.65 0.03 11.92
C ARG A 222 -25.97 -0.22 11.19
N GLU A 223 -26.79 0.82 11.03
CA GLU A 223 -28.04 0.74 10.26
C GLU A 223 -27.78 0.33 8.81
N MET A 224 -26.85 1.01 8.14
CA MET A 224 -26.50 0.71 6.76
C MET A 224 -25.89 -0.69 6.61
N LEU A 225 -24.95 -1.06 7.47
CA LEU A 225 -24.32 -2.38 7.44
C LEU A 225 -25.35 -3.48 7.72
N THR A 226 -26.26 -3.30 8.66
CA THR A 226 -27.34 -4.27 8.93
C THR A 226 -28.20 -4.50 7.68
N ARG A 227 -28.67 -3.42 7.05
CA ARG A 227 -29.47 -3.48 5.82
C ARG A 227 -28.69 -4.07 4.65
N GLY A 228 -27.47 -3.60 4.45
CA GLY A 228 -26.61 -4.04 3.36
C GLY A 228 -26.18 -5.49 3.48
N MET A 229 -25.76 -5.94 4.64
CA MET A 229 -25.36 -7.35 4.86
C MET A 229 -26.54 -8.31 4.73
N ALA A 230 -27.74 -7.92 5.17
CA ALA A 230 -28.94 -8.69 4.93
C ALA A 230 -29.26 -8.85 3.43
N TYR A 231 -29.04 -7.76 2.65
CA TYR A 231 -29.16 -7.80 1.19
C TYR A 231 -28.06 -8.68 0.56
N GLY A 232 -26.81 -8.53 0.97
CA GLY A 232 -25.71 -9.35 0.49
C GLY A 232 -25.91 -10.85 0.76
N LYS A 233 -26.47 -11.21 1.93
CA LYS A 233 -26.81 -12.60 2.27
C LYS A 233 -27.84 -13.20 1.29
N LYS A 234 -28.88 -12.46 0.91
CA LYS A 234 -29.85 -12.92 -0.08
C LYS A 234 -29.21 -13.22 -1.43
N TRP A 235 -28.26 -12.39 -1.88
CA TRP A 235 -27.49 -12.64 -3.10
C TRP A 235 -26.62 -13.89 -3.00
N MET A 236 -25.93 -14.08 -1.87
CA MET A 236 -25.15 -15.31 -1.62
C MET A 236 -26.03 -16.58 -1.61
N GLU A 237 -27.23 -16.51 -1.07
CA GLU A 237 -28.21 -17.62 -1.10
C GLU A 237 -28.67 -17.93 -2.54
N PHE A 238 -28.92 -16.88 -3.34
CA PHE A 238 -29.25 -17.04 -4.76
C PHE A 238 -28.07 -17.65 -5.56
N GLU A 239 -26.84 -17.14 -5.38
CA GLU A 239 -25.65 -17.67 -6.04
C GLU A 239 -25.40 -19.16 -5.73
N LYS A 240 -25.79 -19.62 -4.54
CA LYS A 240 -25.74 -21.03 -4.13
C LYS A 240 -26.95 -21.86 -4.58
N GLY A 241 -27.87 -21.26 -5.31
CA GLY A 241 -29.12 -21.93 -5.71
C GLY A 241 -30.12 -22.16 -4.58
N ALA A 242 -29.95 -21.53 -3.41
CA ALA A 242 -30.76 -21.73 -2.21
C ALA A 242 -31.91 -20.71 -2.04
N GLY A 243 -32.06 -19.75 -2.96
CA GLY A 243 -33.08 -18.72 -2.87
C GLY A 243 -33.45 -18.09 -4.21
N PRO A 244 -34.53 -17.29 -4.27
CA PRO A 244 -34.90 -16.56 -5.48
C PRO A 244 -33.88 -15.43 -5.75
N LYS A 245 -33.77 -15.04 -7.02
CA LYS A 245 -32.94 -13.89 -7.42
C LYS A 245 -33.45 -12.61 -6.75
N PRO A 246 -32.63 -11.91 -5.94
CA PRO A 246 -33.04 -10.64 -5.34
C PRO A 246 -33.23 -9.55 -6.40
N GLU A 247 -34.11 -8.58 -6.11
CA GLU A 247 -34.15 -7.33 -6.88
C GLU A 247 -32.81 -6.59 -6.73
N ARG A 248 -32.31 -6.00 -7.82
CA ARG A 248 -31.10 -5.24 -7.80
C ARG A 248 -31.32 -3.85 -7.22
N LEU A 249 -30.64 -3.53 -6.13
CA LEU A 249 -30.62 -2.24 -5.48
C LEU A 249 -29.24 -1.61 -5.68
N PHE A 250 -29.15 -0.61 -6.54
CA PHE A 250 -27.87 0.01 -6.94
C PHE A 250 -27.10 0.66 -5.79
N ASP A 251 -27.82 1.19 -4.81
CA ASP A 251 -27.24 1.73 -3.58
C ASP A 251 -26.62 0.66 -2.68
N LEU A 252 -26.97 -0.62 -2.85
CA LEU A 252 -26.47 -1.75 -2.06
C LEU A 252 -25.58 -2.71 -2.85
N ASP A 253 -25.25 -2.42 -4.10
CA ASP A 253 -24.50 -3.33 -5.00
C ASP A 253 -23.13 -3.80 -4.46
N VAL A 254 -22.51 -3.08 -3.52
CA VAL A 254 -21.24 -3.48 -2.90
C VAL A 254 -21.41 -4.59 -1.86
N PHE A 255 -22.58 -4.72 -1.24
CA PHE A 255 -22.76 -5.63 -0.12
C PHE A 255 -22.74 -7.13 -0.50
N PRO A 256 -23.20 -7.57 -1.68
CA PRO A 256 -22.96 -8.93 -2.17
C PRO A 256 -21.47 -9.28 -2.22
N GLU A 257 -20.63 -8.34 -2.68
CA GLU A 257 -19.17 -8.52 -2.77
C GLU A 257 -18.52 -8.59 -1.38
N LEU A 258 -18.97 -7.75 -0.45
CA LEU A 258 -18.52 -7.76 0.94
C LEU A 258 -18.95 -9.05 1.66
N ALA A 259 -20.21 -9.46 1.50
CA ALA A 259 -20.75 -10.68 2.12
C ALA A 259 -20.05 -11.95 1.62
N ALA A 260 -19.73 -11.98 0.33
CA ALA A 260 -18.96 -13.07 -0.31
C ALA A 260 -17.44 -12.97 -0.10
N LYS A 261 -16.95 -11.95 0.61
CA LYS A 261 -15.51 -11.68 0.85
C LYS A 261 -14.69 -11.54 -0.45
N ARG A 262 -15.32 -11.01 -1.49
CA ARG A 262 -14.64 -10.67 -2.75
C ARG A 262 -14.03 -9.28 -2.75
N THR A 263 -14.41 -8.46 -1.77
CA THR A 263 -13.81 -7.15 -1.48
C THR A 263 -13.79 -6.90 0.03
N GLN A 264 -13.18 -5.81 0.45
CA GLN A 264 -13.02 -5.44 1.86
C GLN A 264 -13.51 -4.01 2.12
N VAL A 265 -13.50 -3.64 3.40
CA VAL A 265 -13.73 -2.27 3.85
C VAL A 265 -12.39 -1.59 4.05
N SER A 266 -12.20 -0.42 3.42
CA SER A 266 -11.12 0.52 3.74
C SER A 266 -11.65 1.58 4.71
N THR A 267 -10.86 1.93 5.72
CA THR A 267 -11.34 2.76 6.82
C THR A 267 -10.47 4.00 6.99
N HIS A 268 -11.04 5.07 7.54
CA HIS A 268 -10.29 6.21 8.04
C HIS A 268 -10.29 6.13 9.57
N THR A 269 -9.21 5.62 10.15
CA THR A 269 -9.14 5.21 11.57
C THR A 269 -7.92 5.80 12.26
N GLN A 270 -7.95 7.11 12.51
CA GLN A 270 -6.80 7.84 13.03
C GLN A 270 -6.58 7.72 14.55
N MET A 271 -7.57 7.38 15.35
CA MET A 271 -7.42 7.41 16.80
C MET A 271 -7.92 6.13 17.47
N PHE A 272 -7.40 5.86 18.66
CA PHE A 272 -7.67 4.63 19.41
C PHE A 272 -9.14 4.20 19.44
N GLN A 273 -10.06 5.13 19.79
CA GLN A 273 -11.48 4.79 19.88
C GLN A 273 -12.09 4.36 18.54
N VAL A 274 -11.58 4.92 17.44
CA VAL A 274 -12.03 4.60 16.09
C VAL A 274 -11.42 3.30 15.61
N VAL A 275 -10.13 3.06 15.87
CA VAL A 275 -9.48 1.75 15.61
C VAL A 275 -10.23 0.64 16.37
N LEU A 276 -10.49 0.85 17.66
CA LEU A 276 -11.26 -0.09 18.47
C LEU A 276 -12.65 -0.35 17.86
N LYS A 277 -13.32 0.69 17.35
CA LYS A 277 -14.64 0.58 16.74
C LYS A 277 -14.60 -0.14 15.39
N THR A 278 -13.59 0.11 14.59
CA THR A 278 -13.35 -0.64 13.34
C THR A 278 -13.28 -2.13 13.61
N ILE A 279 -12.46 -2.55 14.57
CA ILE A 279 -12.31 -3.97 14.90
C ILE A 279 -13.62 -4.53 15.46
N THR A 280 -14.24 -3.88 16.44
CA THR A 280 -15.43 -4.41 17.12
C THR A 280 -16.66 -4.40 16.23
N MET A 281 -16.90 -3.35 15.45
CA MET A 281 -18.07 -3.28 14.57
C MET A 281 -17.84 -4.05 13.28
N LEU A 282 -16.81 -3.70 12.50
CA LEU A 282 -16.67 -4.26 11.16
C LEU A 282 -16.24 -5.72 11.20
N ARG A 283 -15.22 -6.04 12.01
CA ARG A 283 -14.67 -7.40 12.05
C ARG A 283 -15.46 -8.34 12.93
N ILE A 284 -15.76 -7.96 14.18
CA ILE A 284 -16.37 -8.87 15.16
C ILE A 284 -17.91 -8.94 14.97
N GLU A 285 -18.60 -7.79 14.91
CA GLU A 285 -20.05 -7.75 14.82
C GLU A 285 -20.55 -8.18 13.42
N PHE A 286 -19.98 -7.62 12.34
CA PHE A 286 -20.44 -7.89 10.97
C PHE A 286 -19.61 -8.93 10.21
N GLY A 287 -18.49 -9.41 10.74
CA GLY A 287 -17.65 -10.43 10.10
C GLY A 287 -16.98 -9.98 8.80
N LEU A 288 -16.88 -8.67 8.57
CA LEU A 288 -16.31 -8.10 7.36
C LEU A 288 -14.80 -8.22 7.33
N ASP A 289 -14.24 -8.37 6.14
CA ASP A 289 -12.82 -8.18 5.93
C ASP A 289 -12.55 -6.68 5.87
N CYS A 290 -11.67 -6.22 6.76
CA CYS A 290 -11.29 -4.82 6.93
C CYS A 290 -9.86 -4.75 7.43
N TYR A 291 -9.26 -3.59 7.38
CA TYR A 291 -7.95 -3.30 7.95
C TYR A 291 -7.99 -1.95 8.68
N ILE A 292 -7.07 -1.79 9.62
CA ILE A 292 -6.78 -0.51 10.24
C ILE A 292 -6.04 0.31 9.19
N ASP A 293 -6.64 1.43 8.79
CA ASP A 293 -6.05 2.36 7.85
C ASP A 293 -5.71 3.64 8.61
N HIS A 294 -4.48 4.13 8.50
CA HIS A 294 -3.81 5.10 9.35
C HIS A 294 -3.31 4.52 10.68
N GLY A 295 -4.18 4.18 11.62
CA GLY A 295 -3.81 3.59 12.89
C GLY A 295 -3.02 4.49 13.84
N GLU A 296 -2.97 5.78 13.57
CA GLU A 296 -2.29 6.84 14.32
C GLU A 296 -2.97 7.13 15.67
N MET A 297 -2.47 8.16 16.38
CA MET A 297 -3.10 8.77 17.57
C MET A 297 -3.51 7.72 18.62
N ALA A 298 -2.52 6.98 19.10
CA ALA A 298 -2.67 5.90 20.07
C ALA A 298 -3.49 4.69 19.56
N GLY A 299 -3.68 4.55 18.24
CA GLY A 299 -4.39 3.43 17.61
C GLY A 299 -3.82 2.07 18.01
N TYR A 300 -2.50 1.96 18.15
CA TYR A 300 -1.79 0.76 18.62
C TYR A 300 -2.27 0.22 19.99
N ARG A 301 -3.00 1.00 20.78
CA ARG A 301 -3.62 0.51 22.04
C ARG A 301 -4.69 -0.55 21.79
N ALA A 302 -5.22 -0.64 20.56
CA ALA A 302 -6.13 -1.70 20.13
C ALA A 302 -5.42 -2.83 19.36
N ALA A 303 -4.08 -2.81 19.25
CA ALA A 303 -3.32 -3.72 18.41
C ALA A 303 -3.45 -5.19 18.82
N GLU A 304 -3.55 -5.48 20.11
CA GLU A 304 -3.77 -6.86 20.58
C GLU A 304 -5.12 -7.41 20.12
N LEU A 305 -6.18 -6.58 20.19
CA LEU A 305 -7.48 -6.96 19.67
C LEU A 305 -7.46 -7.15 18.13
N ALA A 306 -6.71 -6.31 17.41
CA ALA A 306 -6.50 -6.45 15.97
C ALA A 306 -5.79 -7.77 15.64
N ARG A 307 -4.70 -8.09 16.33
CA ARG A 307 -3.97 -9.35 16.22
C ARG A 307 -4.88 -10.56 16.44
N ASP A 308 -5.62 -10.56 17.52
CA ASP A 308 -6.48 -11.70 17.93
C ASP A 308 -7.64 -11.93 16.97
N ASN A 309 -8.05 -10.91 16.22
CA ASN A 309 -9.10 -10.98 15.21
C ASN A 309 -8.56 -10.99 13.76
N GLY A 310 -7.23 -11.06 13.56
CA GLY A 310 -6.61 -11.11 12.24
C GLY A 310 -6.86 -9.86 11.40
N VAL A 311 -6.91 -8.67 12.02
CA VAL A 311 -7.08 -7.39 11.34
C VAL A 311 -5.71 -6.80 11.02
N PRO A 312 -5.33 -6.63 9.73
CA PRO A 312 -4.08 -5.98 9.34
C PRO A 312 -4.07 -4.49 9.71
N ALA A 313 -2.87 -3.91 9.79
CA ALA A 313 -2.66 -2.48 9.96
C ALA A 313 -1.89 -1.93 8.74
N ILE A 314 -2.52 -1.04 7.97
CA ILE A 314 -1.91 -0.27 6.89
C ILE A 314 -1.74 1.14 7.44
N ILE A 315 -0.58 1.36 8.05
CA ILE A 315 -0.30 2.57 8.82
C ILE A 315 0.17 3.73 7.91
N GLY A 316 0.06 4.94 8.41
CA GLY A 316 0.48 6.17 7.71
C GLY A 316 -0.65 7.19 7.56
N PRO A 317 -0.36 8.37 7.04
CA PRO A 317 0.95 8.84 6.56
C PRO A 317 1.91 9.31 7.66
N ARG A 318 1.57 9.14 8.92
CA ARG A 318 2.45 9.47 10.05
C ARG A 318 2.96 8.21 10.70
N GLU A 319 4.29 8.12 10.79
CA GLU A 319 4.98 6.95 11.35
C GLU A 319 5.45 7.16 12.80
N VAL A 320 5.26 8.38 13.31
CA VAL A 320 5.69 8.75 14.66
C VAL A 320 4.62 9.57 15.38
N GLU A 321 4.40 9.26 16.65
CA GLU A 321 3.57 10.06 17.54
C GLU A 321 4.40 11.03 18.35
N VAL A 322 3.99 12.29 18.32
CA VAL A 322 4.63 13.39 19.03
C VAL A 322 3.64 13.95 20.03
N PRO A 323 4.03 14.21 21.31
CA PRO A 323 3.16 14.75 22.33
C PRO A 323 2.83 16.23 22.08
N THR A 324 1.87 16.49 21.22
CA THR A 324 1.34 17.83 20.92
C THR A 324 0.04 18.09 21.65
N ALA A 325 -0.30 19.34 21.86
CA ALA A 325 -1.59 19.72 22.45
C ALA A 325 -2.77 19.17 21.67
N GLN A 326 -2.66 19.16 20.33
CA GLN A 326 -3.68 18.58 19.46
C GLN A 326 -3.80 17.07 19.64
N PHE A 327 -2.68 16.35 19.73
CA PHE A 327 -2.67 14.92 20.01
C PHE A 327 -3.39 14.61 21.32
N ILE A 328 -3.03 15.32 22.40
CA ILE A 328 -3.64 15.16 23.74
C ILE A 328 -5.16 15.43 23.69
N GLN A 329 -5.57 16.50 23.00
CA GLN A 329 -6.98 16.84 22.85
C GLN A 329 -7.80 15.76 22.16
N TRP A 330 -7.22 15.12 21.13
CA TRP A 330 -7.94 14.14 20.33
C TRP A 330 -7.93 12.74 20.93
N THR A 331 -6.86 12.38 21.59
CA THR A 331 -6.67 11.03 22.16
C THR A 331 -7.03 10.93 23.63
N GLY A 332 -7.04 12.06 24.35
CA GLY A 332 -7.12 12.08 25.81
C GLY A 332 -5.89 11.47 26.50
N ALA A 333 -4.79 11.29 25.76
CA ALA A 333 -3.55 10.68 26.24
C ALA A 333 -2.37 11.63 26.06
N ASN A 334 -1.39 11.55 26.95
CA ASN A 334 -0.11 12.24 26.83
C ASN A 334 0.99 11.19 26.69
N PRO A 335 1.55 10.96 25.48
CA PRO A 335 2.68 10.07 25.36
C PRO A 335 3.89 10.68 26.06
N GLU A 336 4.55 9.90 26.88
CA GLU A 336 5.73 10.35 27.65
C GLU A 336 6.97 10.52 26.76
N ALA A 337 6.94 9.92 25.51
CA ALA A 337 8.05 9.93 24.58
C ALA A 337 7.55 9.91 23.14
N LEU A 338 8.48 10.11 22.21
CA LEU A 338 8.25 9.82 20.80
C LEU A 338 8.05 8.30 20.63
N LEU A 339 6.98 7.92 19.95
CA LEU A 339 6.64 6.51 19.70
C LEU A 339 6.54 6.26 18.21
N GLY A 340 7.25 5.24 17.71
CA GLY A 340 7.07 4.72 16.36
C GLY A 340 5.78 3.92 16.28
N ILE A 341 4.87 4.31 15.40
CA ILE A 341 3.55 3.67 15.29
C ILE A 341 3.71 2.21 14.87
N GLY A 342 4.47 1.94 13.80
CA GLY A 342 4.74 0.58 13.33
C GLY A 342 5.39 -0.29 14.40
N ALA A 343 6.37 0.24 15.13
CA ALA A 343 7.03 -0.45 16.23
C ALA A 343 6.04 -0.82 17.35
N GLU A 344 5.12 0.06 17.69
CA GLU A 344 4.12 -0.19 18.74
C GLU A 344 3.09 -1.26 18.33
N TYR A 345 2.65 -1.28 17.06
CA TYR A 345 1.81 -2.38 16.54
C TYR A 345 2.57 -3.71 16.53
N GLN A 346 3.82 -3.70 16.03
CA GLN A 346 4.67 -4.90 15.95
C GLN A 346 4.96 -5.47 17.33
N LYS A 347 5.32 -4.64 18.31
CA LYS A 347 5.58 -5.02 19.71
C LYS A 347 4.38 -5.71 20.36
N ARG A 348 3.16 -5.37 19.96
CA ARG A 348 1.92 -6.01 20.43
C ARG A 348 1.50 -7.22 19.58
N GLY A 349 2.38 -7.65 18.67
CA GLY A 349 2.26 -8.90 17.94
C GLY A 349 1.44 -8.81 16.64
N VAL A 350 1.12 -7.62 16.13
CA VAL A 350 0.57 -7.48 14.78
C VAL A 350 1.69 -7.78 13.77
N LYS A 351 1.48 -8.78 12.92
CA LYS A 351 2.44 -9.23 11.90
C LYS A 351 2.17 -8.65 10.51
N MET A 352 0.92 -8.32 10.24
CA MET A 352 0.48 -7.76 8.97
C MET A 352 0.47 -6.24 9.08
N ILE A 353 1.67 -5.62 8.94
CA ILE A 353 1.85 -4.18 8.97
C ILE A 353 2.30 -3.75 7.57
N GLY A 354 1.54 -2.86 6.95
CA GLY A 354 1.85 -2.20 5.69
C GLY A 354 1.82 -0.68 5.86
N PHE A 355 2.10 0.04 4.79
CA PHE A 355 2.21 1.49 4.78
C PHE A 355 1.28 2.11 3.75
N ASN A 356 0.88 3.35 3.97
CA ASN A 356 0.11 4.15 3.03
C ASN A 356 0.60 5.60 2.98
N THR A 357 0.20 6.32 1.94
CA THR A 357 0.55 7.73 1.78
C THR A 357 -0.62 8.67 2.08
N ASP A 358 -1.86 8.17 2.04
CA ASP A 358 -3.05 9.04 2.03
C ASP A 358 -2.92 10.17 1.00
N ALA A 359 -2.27 9.85 -0.14
CA ALA A 359 -1.97 10.86 -1.15
C ALA A 359 -3.23 11.60 -1.61
N PRO A 360 -3.22 12.95 -1.63
CA PRO A 360 -2.05 13.85 -1.62
C PRO A 360 -1.69 14.42 -0.23
N VAL A 361 -2.02 13.77 0.88
CA VAL A 361 -1.62 14.24 2.23
C VAL A 361 -0.10 14.24 2.35
N ILE A 362 0.54 13.16 1.92
CA ILE A 362 1.94 13.15 1.50
C ILE A 362 2.02 12.75 0.03
N PRO A 363 3.09 13.12 -0.70
CA PRO A 363 3.29 12.67 -2.05
C PRO A 363 3.27 11.15 -2.15
N ALA A 364 2.52 10.59 -3.11
CA ALA A 364 2.38 9.14 -3.25
C ALA A 364 3.69 8.44 -3.58
N GLU A 365 4.60 9.13 -4.26
CA GLU A 365 5.97 8.70 -4.53
C GLU A 365 6.83 8.53 -3.27
N GLU A 366 6.37 9.01 -2.11
CA GLU A 366 7.07 8.86 -0.83
C GLU A 366 6.68 7.59 -0.06
N LEU A 367 5.94 6.64 -0.66
CA LEU A 367 5.51 5.41 0.01
C LEU A 367 6.70 4.62 0.61
N GLN A 368 7.82 4.54 -0.11
CA GLN A 368 9.03 3.88 0.38
C GLN A 368 9.59 4.57 1.64
N LEU A 369 9.50 5.90 1.73
CA LEU A 369 9.98 6.65 2.87
C LEU A 369 9.16 6.37 4.13
N GLN A 370 7.88 5.99 4.01
CA GLN A 370 7.05 5.60 5.15
C GLN A 370 7.62 4.36 5.84
N ALA A 371 8.01 3.34 5.07
CA ALA A 371 8.69 2.18 5.62
C ALA A 371 10.03 2.55 6.28
N GLY A 372 10.83 3.41 5.62
CA GLY A 372 12.10 3.91 6.18
C GLY A 372 11.90 4.62 7.52
N MET A 373 10.87 5.46 7.63
CA MET A 373 10.51 6.16 8.87
C MET A 373 10.07 5.17 9.97
N ALA A 374 9.26 4.16 9.63
CA ALA A 374 8.85 3.15 10.60
C ALA A 374 10.06 2.40 11.18
N GLY A 375 11.04 2.02 10.34
CA GLY A 375 12.30 1.44 10.78
C GLY A 375 13.13 2.39 11.63
N HIS A 376 13.24 3.67 11.25
CA HIS A 376 13.93 4.70 12.03
C HIS A 376 13.36 4.85 13.43
N TYR A 377 12.04 4.73 13.57
CA TYR A 377 11.34 4.81 14.86
C TYR A 377 11.12 3.45 15.54
N GLY A 378 11.93 2.45 15.19
CA GLY A 378 12.10 1.23 15.98
C GLY A 378 11.28 0.02 15.54
N MET A 379 10.66 0.04 14.37
CA MET A 379 10.10 -1.18 13.78
C MET A 379 11.24 -2.12 13.37
N ASP A 380 11.18 -3.38 13.77
CA ASP A 380 12.17 -4.40 13.42
C ASP A 380 12.00 -4.85 11.97
N PHE A 381 13.06 -4.77 11.18
CA PHE A 381 13.13 -5.15 9.76
C PHE A 381 13.97 -6.40 9.52
N SER A 382 14.26 -7.17 10.57
CA SER A 382 15.13 -8.36 10.49
C SER A 382 14.67 -9.41 9.48
N ASN A 383 13.36 -9.44 9.15
CA ASN A 383 12.76 -10.33 8.14
C ASN A 383 12.14 -9.54 6.97
N LEU A 384 12.77 -8.45 6.56
CA LEU A 384 12.33 -7.57 5.48
C LEU A 384 10.93 -6.96 5.68
N GLU A 385 10.51 -6.74 6.93
CA GLU A 385 9.17 -6.22 7.24
C GLU A 385 8.87 -4.92 6.51
N GLY A 386 9.85 -4.02 6.34
CA GLY A 386 9.68 -2.81 5.55
C GLY A 386 9.30 -3.10 4.09
N VAL A 387 10.05 -3.97 3.40
CA VAL A 387 9.77 -4.35 2.01
C VAL A 387 8.45 -5.12 1.92
N ARG A 388 8.20 -6.04 2.84
CA ARG A 388 6.95 -6.80 2.92
C ARG A 388 5.75 -5.89 3.15
N GLY A 389 5.92 -4.85 3.98
CA GLY A 389 4.89 -3.84 4.26
C GLY A 389 4.58 -2.93 3.07
N LEU A 390 5.51 -2.81 2.12
CA LEU A 390 5.32 -2.09 0.87
C LEU A 390 4.71 -2.97 -0.25
N THR A 391 4.71 -4.30 -0.11
CA THR A 391 4.45 -5.23 -1.21
C THR A 391 3.43 -6.31 -0.85
N ILE A 392 3.88 -7.44 -0.28
CA ILE A 392 3.03 -8.61 -0.04
C ILE A 392 1.97 -8.40 1.05
N VAL A 393 2.26 -7.59 2.07
CA VAL A 393 1.31 -7.31 3.14
C VAL A 393 0.09 -6.54 2.62
N PRO A 394 0.22 -5.39 1.95
CA PRO A 394 -0.93 -4.71 1.36
C PRO A 394 -1.62 -5.55 0.28
N ALA A 395 -0.88 -6.29 -0.56
CA ALA A 395 -1.48 -7.19 -1.55
C ALA A 395 -2.37 -8.25 -0.90
N LYS A 396 -1.91 -8.88 0.20
CA LYS A 396 -2.68 -9.86 0.95
C LYS A 396 -3.85 -9.22 1.70
N THR A 397 -3.66 -8.05 2.28
CA THR A 397 -4.72 -7.26 2.92
C THR A 397 -5.86 -6.95 1.95
N ALA A 398 -5.54 -6.62 0.71
CA ALA A 398 -6.52 -6.38 -0.33
C ALA A 398 -7.03 -7.66 -1.03
N GLY A 399 -6.50 -8.85 -0.71
CA GLY A 399 -6.87 -10.11 -1.34
C GLY A 399 -6.48 -10.21 -2.81
N ILE A 400 -5.39 -9.55 -3.20
CA ILE A 400 -4.80 -9.57 -4.57
C ILE A 400 -3.41 -10.23 -4.61
N ASP A 401 -3.00 -10.84 -3.52
CA ASP A 401 -1.71 -11.50 -3.35
C ASP A 401 -1.46 -12.68 -4.30
N LYS A 402 -2.50 -13.21 -4.92
CA LYS A 402 -2.37 -14.20 -6.02
C LYS A 402 -1.90 -13.58 -7.34
N ARG A 403 -1.97 -12.25 -7.47
CA ARG A 403 -1.56 -11.52 -8.66
C ARG A 403 -0.29 -10.73 -8.47
N VAL A 404 -0.16 -10.00 -7.36
CA VAL A 404 0.93 -9.04 -7.11
C VAL A 404 1.53 -9.18 -5.72
N GLY A 405 2.55 -8.41 -5.39
CA GLY A 405 3.11 -8.25 -4.04
C GLY A 405 4.29 -9.15 -3.71
N SER A 406 4.65 -10.12 -4.57
CA SER A 406 5.89 -10.91 -4.42
C SER A 406 6.36 -11.44 -5.78
N LEU A 407 7.64 -11.80 -5.86
CA LEU A 407 8.19 -12.44 -7.07
C LEU A 407 8.00 -13.97 -6.96
N GLU A 408 6.83 -14.42 -7.37
CA GLU A 408 6.49 -15.86 -7.36
C GLU A 408 5.95 -16.30 -8.73
N PRO A 409 6.22 -17.54 -9.17
CA PRO A 409 5.68 -18.05 -10.41
C PRO A 409 4.15 -17.94 -10.50
N GLY A 410 3.65 -17.48 -11.65
CA GLY A 410 2.24 -17.28 -11.95
C GLY A 410 1.69 -15.90 -11.60
N LYS A 411 2.40 -15.11 -10.80
CA LYS A 411 2.02 -13.71 -10.51
C LYS A 411 2.32 -12.79 -11.69
N ASP A 412 1.65 -11.64 -11.69
CA ASP A 412 1.91 -10.59 -12.67
C ASP A 412 3.37 -10.14 -12.57
N ALA A 413 4.02 -9.92 -13.69
CA ALA A 413 5.39 -9.45 -13.72
C ALA A 413 5.46 -7.94 -13.51
N ASP A 414 5.10 -7.53 -12.30
CA ASP A 414 5.26 -6.17 -11.79
C ASP A 414 6.54 -6.13 -10.96
N ILE A 415 7.61 -5.64 -11.57
CA ILE A 415 8.97 -5.71 -11.03
C ILE A 415 9.62 -4.34 -11.09
N ILE A 416 10.20 -3.91 -9.99
CA ILE A 416 11.01 -2.70 -9.96
C ILE A 416 12.49 -3.03 -9.88
N VAL A 417 13.29 -2.26 -10.63
CA VAL A 417 14.76 -2.31 -10.61
C VAL A 417 15.26 -1.13 -9.81
N ILE A 418 16.00 -1.40 -8.75
CA ILE A 418 16.51 -0.42 -7.81
C ILE A 418 18.02 -0.37 -7.86
N SER A 419 18.60 0.82 -7.71
CA SER A 419 20.06 1.04 -7.73
C SER A 419 20.81 0.30 -6.60
N GLY A 420 20.12 -0.16 -5.56
CA GLY A 420 20.70 -0.91 -4.43
C GLY A 420 19.65 -1.30 -3.40
N ASP A 421 19.99 -1.25 -2.11
CA ASP A 421 19.10 -1.61 -1.01
C ASP A 421 17.91 -0.64 -0.90
N PRO A 422 16.66 -1.10 -0.99
CA PRO A 422 15.48 -0.22 -0.87
C PRO A 422 15.35 0.47 0.49
N ALA A 423 16.01 -0.02 1.54
CA ALA A 423 16.05 0.64 2.84
C ALA A 423 17.03 1.82 2.91
N ASP A 424 17.91 1.96 1.92
CA ASP A 424 18.84 3.10 1.81
C ASP A 424 18.18 4.25 1.04
N PRO A 425 17.87 5.39 1.67
CA PRO A 425 17.18 6.52 1.02
C PRO A 425 18.00 7.18 -0.10
N ARG A 426 19.25 6.79 -0.30
CA ARG A 426 20.09 7.22 -1.42
C ARG A 426 19.86 6.40 -2.68
N GLN A 427 19.14 5.31 -2.58
CA GLN A 427 18.78 4.45 -3.70
C GLN A 427 17.49 4.93 -4.36
N TRP A 428 17.32 4.61 -5.63
CA TRP A 428 16.15 5.01 -6.42
C TRP A 428 15.76 3.91 -7.39
N VAL A 429 14.52 3.99 -7.86
CA VAL A 429 13.99 3.11 -8.90
C VAL A 429 14.52 3.54 -10.26
N GLU A 430 15.16 2.64 -10.98
CA GLU A 430 15.72 2.89 -12.32
C GLU A 430 14.77 2.47 -13.43
N LYS A 431 14.04 1.36 -13.22
CA LYS A 431 13.09 0.84 -14.20
C LYS A 431 11.90 0.19 -13.50
N VAL A 432 10.77 0.23 -14.17
CA VAL A 432 9.56 -0.47 -13.74
C VAL A 432 9.02 -1.32 -14.88
N LEU A 433 8.81 -2.58 -14.58
CA LEU A 433 8.08 -3.54 -15.40
C LEU A 433 6.67 -3.68 -14.82
N SER A 434 5.64 -3.54 -15.64
CA SER A 434 4.25 -3.81 -15.28
C SER A 434 3.65 -4.75 -16.32
N ASP A 435 3.02 -5.83 -15.85
CA ASP A 435 2.52 -6.92 -16.70
C ASP A 435 3.56 -7.38 -17.76
N GLY A 436 4.83 -7.45 -17.35
CA GLY A 436 5.93 -7.89 -18.19
C GLY A 436 6.39 -6.90 -19.27
N LYS A 437 5.91 -5.66 -19.24
CA LYS A 437 6.32 -4.59 -20.15
C LYS A 437 7.05 -3.49 -19.42
N TRP A 438 8.15 -2.98 -19.98
CA TRP A 438 8.81 -1.80 -19.43
C TRP A 438 7.93 -0.57 -19.60
N VAL A 439 7.49 0.02 -18.49
CA VAL A 439 6.60 1.19 -18.44
C VAL A 439 7.31 2.43 -17.91
N TYR A 440 8.50 2.26 -17.32
CA TYR A 440 9.39 3.34 -16.90
C TYR A 440 10.84 2.89 -17.03
N ASP A 441 11.73 3.74 -17.59
CA ASP A 441 13.15 3.45 -17.76
C ASP A 441 13.97 4.76 -17.79
N THR A 442 14.76 5.02 -16.75
CA THR A 442 15.59 6.24 -16.62
C THR A 442 16.68 6.38 -17.69
N ASN A 443 16.96 5.32 -18.47
CA ASN A 443 17.85 5.42 -19.63
C ASN A 443 17.14 5.96 -20.87
N LYS A 444 15.80 5.98 -20.90
CA LYS A 444 14.99 6.40 -22.04
C LYS A 444 14.27 7.71 -21.81
N GLU A 445 14.05 8.05 -20.56
CA GLU A 445 13.29 9.23 -20.17
C GLU A 445 13.91 9.90 -18.95
N ARG A 446 13.53 11.17 -18.71
CA ARG A 446 13.99 11.90 -17.54
C ARG A 446 13.57 11.17 -16.26
N ARG A 447 14.50 11.05 -15.31
CA ARG A 447 14.18 10.61 -13.97
C ARG A 447 13.15 11.56 -13.32
N LEU A 448 12.05 10.99 -12.84
CA LEU A 448 10.94 11.75 -12.24
C LEU A 448 11.00 11.76 -10.71
N TRP A 449 11.60 10.71 -10.12
CA TRP A 449 11.72 10.55 -8.67
C TRP A 449 13.09 9.96 -8.26
#